data_97709035cff4ad0823a1538d0157cc45
#
_entry.id   97709035cff4ad0823a1538d0157cc45
#
_cell.length_a   1.000
_cell.length_b   1.000
_cell.length_c   1.000
_cell.angle_alpha   90.00
_cell.angle_beta   90.00
_cell.angle_gamma   90.00
#
_symmetry.space_group_name_H-M   'P 1'
#
loop_
_entity.id
_entity.type
_entity.pdbx_description
1 polymer ?
#
loop_
_entity_poly.entity_id
_entity_poly.type
_entity_poly.pdbx_seq_one_letter_code
_entity_poly.pdbx_strand_id
1 'polypeptide(L)'
;LLIADEPTTALDVTIQAQILEMMNRLKEDMNMSMIMITHDLGIVAEMCDRVAVMYAGQIVEWGTTRQIFKNTLHPYTIGLFGSLPDMSDADTLDFANRRLKPISGMMPDPTRLPKWCHFAERCPYKTEECEKAAIPLRDSGDGHLVRCCHTDLGKEAVNAVKS
;
A
#
# COMPACT_ATOMS: atom_id res chain seq x y z
N LEU A 1 -3.22 -23.68 -1.42
CA LEU A 1 -3.31 -22.28 -1.06
C LEU A 1 -3.17 -22.12 0.44
N LEU A 2 -2.24 -21.27 0.89
CA LEU A 2 -2.08 -20.86 2.29
C LEU A 2 -2.61 -19.42 2.44
N ILE A 3 -3.37 -19.16 3.52
CA ILE A 3 -3.76 -17.80 3.91
C ILE A 3 -3.11 -17.52 5.25
N ALA A 4 -2.26 -16.50 5.29
CA ALA A 4 -1.53 -16.06 6.49
C ALA A 4 -2.02 -14.65 6.85
N ASP A 5 -2.74 -14.58 7.98
CA ASP A 5 -3.29 -13.31 8.50
C ASP A 5 -2.40 -12.83 9.63
N GLU A 6 -1.68 -11.73 9.40
CA GLU A 6 -0.74 -11.11 10.33
C GLU A 6 0.26 -12.10 10.97
N PRO A 7 0.96 -12.96 10.19
CA PRO A 7 1.69 -14.12 10.73
C PRO A 7 2.88 -13.75 11.61
N THR A 8 3.33 -12.49 11.58
CA THR A 8 4.49 -12.00 12.31
C THR A 8 4.14 -10.98 13.41
N THR A 9 2.85 -10.71 13.62
CA THR A 9 2.41 -9.73 14.62
C THR A 9 2.83 -10.17 16.02
N ALA A 10 3.38 -9.23 16.80
CA ALA A 10 3.89 -9.41 18.15
C ALA A 10 5.09 -10.39 18.31
N LEU A 11 5.79 -10.70 17.22
CA LEU A 11 7.03 -11.45 17.25
C LEU A 11 8.25 -10.51 17.27
N ASP A 12 9.33 -10.96 17.92
CA ASP A 12 10.62 -10.28 17.77
C ASP A 12 11.20 -10.50 16.37
N VAL A 13 12.11 -9.61 15.96
CA VAL A 13 12.66 -9.56 14.59
C VAL A 13 13.30 -10.90 14.17
N THR A 14 13.94 -11.59 15.12
CA THR A 14 14.62 -12.86 14.83
C THR A 14 13.62 -13.98 14.55
N ILE A 15 12.57 -14.09 15.35
CA ILE A 15 11.51 -15.09 15.15
C ILE A 15 10.70 -14.75 13.91
N GLN A 16 10.43 -13.46 13.65
CA GLN A 16 9.78 -13.01 12.43
C GLN A 16 10.53 -13.51 11.19
N ALA A 17 11.84 -13.30 11.11
CA ALA A 17 12.66 -13.76 9.98
C ALA A 17 12.59 -15.30 9.80
N GLN A 18 12.64 -16.05 10.89
CA GLN A 18 12.54 -17.53 10.85
C GLN A 18 11.19 -18.00 10.32
N ILE A 19 10.08 -17.36 10.74
CA ILE A 19 8.73 -17.70 10.28
C ILE A 19 8.60 -17.40 8.78
N LEU A 20 9.07 -16.26 8.32
CA LEU A 20 9.01 -15.88 6.90
C LEU A 20 9.84 -16.83 6.03
N GLU A 21 11.04 -17.22 6.49
CA GLU A 21 11.87 -18.22 5.79
C GLU A 21 11.16 -19.59 5.73
N MET A 22 10.57 -20.04 6.84
CA MET A 22 9.81 -21.29 6.89
C MET A 22 8.62 -21.25 5.92
N MET A 23 7.87 -20.13 5.87
CA MET A 23 6.73 -19.97 4.96
C MET A 23 7.17 -20.00 3.49
N ASN A 24 8.31 -19.39 3.15
CA ASN A 24 8.87 -19.45 1.81
C ASN A 24 9.25 -20.87 1.42
N ARG A 25 9.94 -21.61 2.29
CA ARG A 25 10.27 -23.03 2.06
C ARG A 25 9.01 -23.88 1.85
N LEU A 26 7.98 -23.70 2.67
CA LEU A 26 6.71 -24.42 2.51
C LEU A 26 6.04 -24.10 1.16
N LYS A 27 6.08 -22.83 0.73
CA LYS A 27 5.55 -22.42 -0.57
C LYS A 27 6.26 -23.14 -1.71
N GLU A 28 7.59 -23.25 -1.64
CA GLU A 28 8.41 -23.92 -2.66
C GLU A 28 8.24 -25.46 -2.62
N ASP A 29 8.41 -26.09 -1.45
CA ASP A 29 8.37 -27.54 -1.29
C ASP A 29 7.02 -28.14 -1.67
N MET A 30 5.93 -27.43 -1.37
CA MET A 30 4.57 -27.87 -1.66
C MET A 30 4.00 -27.28 -2.96
N ASN A 31 4.78 -26.48 -3.71
CA ASN A 31 4.36 -25.78 -4.91
C ASN A 31 3.00 -25.08 -4.74
N MET A 32 2.85 -24.32 -3.64
CA MET A 32 1.58 -23.69 -3.29
C MET A 32 1.62 -22.17 -3.49
N SER A 33 0.43 -21.60 -3.71
CA SER A 33 0.23 -20.14 -3.64
C SER A 33 -0.04 -19.70 -2.21
N MET A 34 0.34 -18.46 -1.88
CA MET A 34 0.13 -17.87 -0.56
C MET A 34 -0.55 -16.52 -0.68
N ILE A 35 -1.53 -16.26 0.19
CA ILE A 35 -2.10 -14.93 0.43
C ILE A 35 -1.61 -14.50 1.80
N MET A 36 -0.90 -13.38 1.85
CA MET A 36 -0.41 -12.77 3.08
C MET A 36 -1.20 -11.50 3.37
N ILE A 37 -1.74 -11.38 4.57
CA ILE A 37 -2.40 -10.18 5.07
C ILE A 37 -1.44 -9.57 6.09
N THR A 38 -0.96 -8.36 5.85
CA THR A 38 -0.02 -7.66 6.73
C THR A 38 -0.07 -6.16 6.50
N HIS A 39 0.34 -5.40 7.51
CA HIS A 39 0.58 -3.96 7.42
C HIS A 39 2.07 -3.62 7.27
N ASP A 40 2.95 -4.62 7.27
CA ASP A 40 4.39 -4.45 7.12
C ASP A 40 4.79 -4.41 5.64
N LEU A 41 5.11 -3.21 5.14
CA LEU A 41 5.52 -3.00 3.75
C LEU A 41 6.88 -3.62 3.43
N GLY A 42 7.76 -3.82 4.42
CA GLY A 42 9.04 -4.51 4.26
C GLY A 42 8.82 -5.98 3.88
N ILE A 43 7.95 -6.67 4.63
CA ILE A 43 7.56 -8.05 4.34
C ILE A 43 6.91 -8.16 2.95
N VAL A 44 6.01 -7.22 2.63
CA VAL A 44 5.37 -7.18 1.31
C VAL A 44 6.40 -7.05 0.19
N ALA A 45 7.40 -6.17 0.35
CA ALA A 45 8.44 -5.96 -0.65
C ALA A 45 9.31 -7.20 -0.88
N GLU A 46 9.56 -7.98 0.18
CA GLU A 46 10.43 -9.17 0.15
C GLU A 46 9.71 -10.42 -0.35
N MET A 47 8.46 -10.63 0.08
CA MET A 47 7.78 -11.93 -0.06
C MET A 47 6.71 -11.99 -1.14
N CYS A 48 6.17 -10.85 -1.58
CA CYS A 48 4.99 -10.81 -2.43
C CYS A 48 5.34 -10.50 -3.89
N ASP A 49 4.78 -11.27 -4.81
CA ASP A 49 4.86 -11.00 -6.26
C ASP A 49 3.86 -9.92 -6.68
N ARG A 50 2.68 -9.92 -6.04
CA ARG A 50 1.58 -8.99 -6.31
C ARG A 50 1.00 -8.46 -5.00
N VAL A 51 0.50 -7.24 -5.05
CA VAL A 51 -0.02 -6.53 -3.88
C VAL A 51 -1.41 -5.98 -4.15
N ALA A 52 -2.30 -6.16 -3.20
CA ALA A 52 -3.60 -5.50 -3.12
C ALA A 52 -3.58 -4.51 -1.95
N VAL A 53 -3.56 -3.22 -2.22
CA VAL A 53 -3.70 -2.20 -1.19
C VAL A 53 -5.18 -2.01 -0.88
N MET A 54 -5.54 -2.14 0.40
CA MET A 54 -6.92 -2.00 0.86
C MET A 54 -7.10 -0.76 1.72
N TYR A 55 -8.23 -0.09 1.56
CA TYR A 55 -8.66 1.02 2.41
C TYR A 55 -10.16 0.93 2.65
N ALA A 56 -10.58 0.98 3.92
CA ALA A 56 -11.99 0.94 4.33
C ALA A 56 -12.82 -0.11 3.58
N GLY A 57 -12.31 -1.37 3.55
CA GLY A 57 -12.99 -2.53 2.95
C GLY A 57 -12.93 -2.62 1.43
N GLN A 58 -12.23 -1.71 0.73
CA GLN A 58 -12.09 -1.74 -0.73
C GLN A 58 -10.64 -1.89 -1.15
N ILE A 59 -10.40 -2.68 -2.23
CA ILE A 59 -9.12 -2.63 -2.93
C ILE A 59 -9.05 -1.29 -3.68
N VAL A 60 -8.08 -0.46 -3.32
CA VAL A 60 -7.85 0.86 -3.91
C VAL A 60 -6.77 0.81 -4.98
N GLU A 61 -5.82 -0.11 -4.86
CA GLU A 61 -4.75 -0.32 -5.83
C GLU A 61 -4.33 -1.79 -5.85
N TRP A 62 -4.03 -2.33 -7.04
CA TRP A 62 -3.60 -3.70 -7.26
C TRP A 62 -2.55 -3.75 -8.36
N GLY A 63 -1.45 -4.43 -8.13
CA GLY A 63 -0.40 -4.58 -9.13
C GLY A 63 0.69 -5.55 -8.72
N THR A 64 1.75 -5.62 -9.50
CA THR A 64 2.99 -6.26 -9.07
C THR A 64 3.63 -5.44 -7.96
N THR A 65 4.43 -6.08 -7.11
CA THR A 65 5.17 -5.39 -6.05
C THR A 65 5.96 -4.21 -6.61
N ARG A 66 6.63 -4.40 -7.75
CA ARG A 66 7.36 -3.33 -8.43
C ARG A 66 6.47 -2.14 -8.83
N GLN A 67 5.25 -2.39 -9.36
CA GLN A 67 4.32 -1.33 -9.74
C GLN A 67 3.88 -0.54 -8.51
N ILE A 68 3.46 -1.24 -7.45
CA ILE A 68 3.00 -0.61 -6.21
C ILE A 68 4.10 0.24 -5.56
N PHE A 69 5.35 -0.25 -5.51
CA PHE A 69 6.45 0.46 -4.85
C PHE A 69 7.12 1.55 -5.71
N LYS A 70 7.09 1.42 -7.05
CA LYS A 70 7.81 2.36 -7.94
C LYS A 70 6.90 3.29 -8.72
N ASN A 71 5.68 2.86 -9.01
CA ASN A 71 4.73 3.57 -9.87
C ASN A 71 3.36 3.69 -9.19
N THR A 72 3.36 3.99 -7.90
CA THR A 72 2.14 4.16 -7.08
C THR A 72 1.16 5.14 -7.73
N LEU A 73 -0.12 4.80 -7.80
CA LEU A 73 -1.15 5.59 -8.47
C LEU A 73 -2.20 6.15 -7.51
N HIS A 74 -2.59 5.38 -6.49
CA HIS A 74 -3.64 5.83 -5.59
C HIS A 74 -3.11 6.76 -4.50
N PRO A 75 -3.75 7.92 -4.22
CA PRO A 75 -3.31 8.87 -3.21
C PRO A 75 -3.14 8.29 -1.79
N TYR A 76 -3.93 7.29 -1.42
CA TYR A 76 -3.74 6.58 -0.16
C TYR A 76 -2.42 5.80 -0.13
N THR A 77 -2.11 5.06 -1.20
CA THR A 77 -0.86 4.30 -1.31
C THR A 77 0.35 5.22 -1.32
N ILE A 78 0.26 6.37 -2.03
CA ILE A 78 1.29 7.41 -2.00
C ILE A 78 1.51 7.91 -0.56
N GLY A 79 0.42 8.18 0.17
CA GLY A 79 0.49 8.61 1.57
C GLY A 79 1.08 7.56 2.50
N LEU A 80 0.81 6.26 2.27
CA LEU A 80 1.42 5.17 3.04
C LEU A 80 2.94 5.17 2.88
N PHE A 81 3.45 5.25 1.65
CA PHE A 81 4.89 5.31 1.39
C PHE A 81 5.52 6.62 1.89
N GLY A 82 4.82 7.75 1.79
CA GLY A 82 5.26 9.03 2.33
C GLY A 82 5.33 9.07 3.87
N SER A 83 4.71 8.10 4.54
CA SER A 83 4.78 7.94 6.00
C SER A 83 5.90 6.99 6.46
N LEU A 84 6.62 6.36 5.53
CA LEU A 84 7.77 5.52 5.84
C LEU A 84 9.04 6.37 5.93
N PRO A 85 9.97 6.02 6.83
CA PRO A 85 11.31 6.58 6.81
C PRO A 85 11.99 6.23 5.47
N ASP A 86 12.54 7.22 4.79
CA ASP A 86 13.32 6.98 3.57
C ASP A 86 14.66 6.34 3.95
N MET A 87 14.81 5.06 3.61
CA MET A 87 16.02 4.28 3.90
C MET A 87 17.13 4.50 2.85
N SER A 88 16.85 5.24 1.77
CA SER A 88 17.81 5.44 0.67
C SER A 88 18.97 6.39 1.01
N ASP A 89 18.79 7.25 2.03
CA ASP A 89 19.79 8.24 2.46
C ASP A 89 20.33 7.93 3.85
N ALA A 90 20.72 6.70 4.12
CA ALA A 90 21.32 6.30 5.40
C ALA A 90 22.61 7.08 5.76
N ASP A 91 23.23 7.73 4.77
CA ASP A 91 24.48 8.50 4.94
C ASP A 91 24.29 9.95 5.41
N THR A 92 23.06 10.47 5.42
CA THR A 92 22.79 11.82 5.97
C THR A 92 22.18 11.71 7.35
N LEU A 93 22.98 11.97 8.38
CA LEU A 93 22.63 11.98 9.82
C LEU A 93 21.58 13.03 10.22
N ASP A 94 20.79 13.54 9.30
CA ASP A 94 19.80 14.59 9.57
C ASP A 94 18.40 14.02 9.83
N PHE A 95 18.33 13.08 10.79
CA PHE A 95 17.04 12.53 11.28
C PHE A 95 16.13 13.60 11.90
N ALA A 96 16.68 14.75 12.30
CA ALA A 96 15.94 15.81 12.99
C ALA A 96 15.00 16.60 12.08
N ASN A 97 15.25 16.65 10.76
CA ASN A 97 14.48 17.45 9.80
C ASN A 97 13.50 16.65 8.93
N ARG A 98 13.52 15.32 9.00
CA ARG A 98 12.59 14.45 8.24
C ARG A 98 11.25 14.32 8.97
N ARG A 99 10.36 15.25 8.74
CA ARG A 99 8.98 15.12 9.20
C ARG A 99 8.27 14.09 8.32
N LEU A 100 8.03 12.89 8.90
CA LEU A 100 7.06 11.95 8.32
C LEU A 100 5.75 12.69 8.06
N LYS A 101 5.21 12.56 6.85
CA LYS A 101 3.92 13.18 6.50
C LYS A 101 2.81 12.18 6.76
N PRO A 102 2.18 12.18 7.95
CA PRO A 102 1.09 11.27 8.22
C PRO A 102 -0.09 11.60 7.32
N ILE A 103 -0.86 10.57 6.94
CA ILE A 103 -2.12 10.77 6.24
C ILE A 103 -3.09 11.46 7.18
N SER A 104 -3.41 12.72 6.88
CA SER A 104 -4.29 13.57 7.71
C SER A 104 -5.73 13.03 7.77
N GLY A 105 -6.47 13.42 8.80
CA GLY A 105 -7.89 13.09 8.98
C GLY A 105 -8.13 11.72 9.60
N MET A 106 -9.39 11.45 9.95
CA MET A 106 -9.84 10.22 10.57
C MET A 106 -10.30 9.21 9.52
N MET A 107 -10.18 7.92 9.84
CA MET A 107 -10.74 6.85 9.02
C MET A 107 -12.27 6.96 9.02
N PRO A 108 -12.96 6.73 7.89
CA PRO A 108 -14.41 6.75 7.86
C PRO A 108 -14.98 5.65 8.76
N ASP A 109 -16.16 5.91 9.33
CA ASP A 109 -16.89 4.94 10.12
C ASP A 109 -17.22 3.71 9.27
N PRO A 110 -16.74 2.51 9.62
CA PRO A 110 -16.96 1.29 8.84
C PRO A 110 -18.44 0.90 8.75
N THR A 111 -19.29 1.41 9.64
CA THR A 111 -20.75 1.17 9.63
C THR A 111 -21.51 2.14 8.72
N ARG A 112 -20.85 3.21 8.24
CA ARG A 112 -21.44 4.29 7.44
C ARG A 112 -20.55 4.71 6.29
N LEU A 113 -20.03 3.74 5.57
CA LEU A 113 -19.16 4.01 4.42
C LEU A 113 -19.95 4.72 3.30
N PRO A 114 -19.34 5.74 2.65
CA PRO A 114 -19.95 6.44 1.55
C PRO A 114 -20.08 5.51 0.33
N LYS A 115 -21.02 5.84 -0.58
CA LYS A 115 -21.17 5.11 -1.87
C LYS A 115 -20.18 5.54 -2.94
N TRP A 116 -19.34 6.50 -2.64
CA TRP A 116 -18.30 7.08 -3.50
C TRP A 116 -16.90 6.69 -3.02
N CYS A 117 -15.86 7.47 -3.35
CA CYS A 117 -14.49 7.20 -2.92
C CYS A 117 -14.37 7.22 -1.39
N HIS A 118 -14.06 6.08 -0.76
CA HIS A 118 -13.91 5.97 0.69
C HIS A 118 -12.76 6.83 1.24
N PHE A 119 -11.77 7.18 0.40
CA PHE A 119 -10.64 8.01 0.79
C PHE A 119 -10.85 9.51 0.55
N ALA A 120 -11.98 9.92 -0.06
CA ALA A 120 -12.21 11.31 -0.50
C ALA A 120 -12.00 12.36 0.61
N GLU A 121 -12.47 12.11 1.84
CA GLU A 121 -12.35 13.06 2.95
C GLU A 121 -10.91 13.29 3.42
N ARG A 122 -10.01 12.35 3.13
CA ARG A 122 -8.59 12.41 3.52
C ARG A 122 -7.65 12.65 2.34
N CYS A 123 -8.21 12.71 1.12
CA CYS A 123 -7.45 12.81 -0.10
C CYS A 123 -7.01 14.26 -0.35
N PRO A 124 -5.71 14.56 -0.44
CA PRO A 124 -5.23 15.91 -0.76
C PRO A 124 -5.57 16.34 -2.19
N TYR A 125 -5.94 15.39 -3.06
CA TYR A 125 -6.30 15.61 -4.47
C TYR A 125 -7.80 15.48 -4.72
N LYS A 126 -8.63 15.58 -3.67
CA LYS A 126 -10.08 15.47 -3.77
C LYS A 126 -10.66 16.49 -4.75
N THR A 127 -11.54 16.01 -5.62
CA THR A 127 -12.40 16.84 -6.48
C THR A 127 -13.86 16.43 -6.31
N GLU A 128 -14.78 17.19 -6.87
CA GLU A 128 -16.22 16.87 -6.87
C GLU A 128 -16.51 15.51 -7.52
N GLU A 129 -15.71 15.10 -8.52
CA GLU A 129 -15.85 13.79 -9.18
C GLU A 129 -15.70 12.62 -8.20
N CYS A 130 -14.87 12.78 -7.17
CA CYS A 130 -14.63 11.74 -6.17
C CYS A 130 -15.86 11.41 -5.31
N GLU A 131 -16.87 12.30 -5.29
CA GLU A 131 -18.07 12.18 -4.47
C GLU A 131 -19.36 11.96 -5.27
N LYS A 132 -19.28 11.92 -6.61
CA LYS A 132 -20.48 11.75 -7.46
C LYS A 132 -20.99 10.33 -7.50
N ALA A 133 -20.10 9.35 -7.56
CA ALA A 133 -20.46 7.92 -7.71
C ALA A 133 -19.34 7.00 -7.21
N ALA A 134 -19.66 5.70 -7.12
CA ALA A 134 -18.66 4.67 -6.86
C ALA A 134 -17.61 4.64 -7.98
N ILE A 135 -16.32 4.67 -7.59
CA ILE A 135 -15.23 4.61 -8.54
C ILE A 135 -14.87 3.14 -8.77
N PRO A 136 -14.98 2.63 -10.02
CA PRO A 136 -14.58 1.26 -10.31
C PRO A 136 -13.05 1.11 -10.27
N LEU A 137 -12.60 -0.12 -10.00
CA LEU A 137 -11.19 -0.49 -10.17
C LEU A 137 -10.91 -0.56 -11.69
N ARG A 138 -9.97 0.24 -12.18
CA ARG A 138 -9.65 0.38 -13.61
C ARG A 138 -8.20 0.00 -13.87
N ASP A 139 -7.94 -0.62 -15.02
CA ASP A 139 -6.58 -0.88 -15.48
C ASP A 139 -5.93 0.41 -16.00
N SER A 140 -4.78 0.76 -15.44
CA SER A 140 -3.96 1.90 -15.85
C SER A 140 -2.83 1.51 -16.79
N GLY A 141 -2.79 0.24 -17.20
CA GLY A 141 -1.79 -0.38 -18.05
C GLY A 141 -1.05 -1.53 -17.36
N ASP A 142 -0.68 -2.53 -18.13
CA ASP A 142 0.10 -3.69 -17.69
C ASP A 142 -0.51 -4.45 -16.48
N GLY A 143 -1.84 -4.43 -16.33
CA GLY A 143 -2.54 -5.07 -15.22
C GLY A 143 -2.35 -4.36 -13.87
N HIS A 144 -1.95 -3.10 -13.87
CA HIS A 144 -1.92 -2.23 -12.71
C HIS A 144 -3.30 -1.57 -12.53
N LEU A 145 -4.06 -2.03 -11.56
CA LEU A 145 -5.43 -1.58 -11.33
C LEU A 145 -5.47 -0.51 -10.24
N VAL A 146 -6.26 0.54 -10.46
CA VAL A 146 -6.44 1.63 -9.49
C VAL A 146 -7.91 2.05 -9.38
N ARG A 147 -8.36 2.35 -8.17
CA ARG A 147 -9.69 2.86 -7.85
C ARG A 147 -9.60 4.36 -7.59
N CYS A 148 -9.26 5.13 -8.63
CA CYS A 148 -9.14 6.58 -8.57
C CYS A 148 -9.66 7.22 -9.85
N CYS A 149 -10.22 8.42 -9.77
CA CYS A 149 -10.61 9.20 -10.95
C CYS A 149 -9.43 10.01 -11.51
N HIS A 150 -8.35 10.17 -10.75
CA HIS A 150 -7.16 10.93 -11.10
C HIS A 150 -5.95 10.01 -11.34
N THR A 151 -5.96 9.26 -12.42
CA THR A 151 -4.88 8.29 -12.75
C THR A 151 -3.55 8.96 -13.12
N ASP A 152 -3.58 10.24 -13.51
CA ASP A 152 -2.38 10.98 -13.93
C ASP A 152 -1.56 11.55 -12.77
N LEU A 153 -2.16 11.68 -11.58
CA LEU A 153 -1.50 12.22 -10.39
C LEU A 153 -0.34 11.36 -9.88
N GLY A 154 -0.38 10.04 -10.11
CA GLY A 154 0.69 9.13 -9.69
C GLY A 154 2.04 9.48 -10.29
N LYS A 155 2.08 9.99 -11.51
CA LYS A 155 3.32 10.39 -12.19
C LYS A 155 3.90 11.68 -11.62
N GLU A 156 3.06 12.63 -11.23
CA GLU A 156 3.47 13.92 -10.67
C GLU A 156 3.81 13.82 -9.18
N ALA A 157 3.02 13.06 -8.41
CA ALA A 157 3.21 12.92 -6.97
C ALA A 157 4.46 12.11 -6.61
N VAL A 158 4.81 11.08 -7.39
CA VAL A 158 6.06 10.31 -7.20
C VAL A 158 7.28 11.20 -7.44
N ASN A 159 7.20 12.16 -8.35
CA ASN A 159 8.30 13.11 -8.59
C ASN A 159 8.40 14.17 -7.48
N ALA A 160 7.29 14.56 -6.86
CA ALA A 160 7.25 15.53 -5.76
C ALA A 160 7.70 14.95 -4.41
N VAL A 161 7.67 13.62 -4.23
CA VAL A 161 8.20 12.93 -3.03
C VAL A 161 9.70 12.68 -3.14
N LYS A 162 10.26 12.69 -4.38
CA LYS A 162 11.68 12.48 -4.66
C LYS A 162 12.49 13.78 -4.74
N SER A 163 11.85 14.94 -4.68
CA SER A 163 12.47 16.28 -4.60
C SER A 163 12.39 16.85 -3.18
#